data_83e24ecd32598445ca48303dd977ff07
#
_entry.id   83e24ecd32598445ca48303dd977ff07
#
_cell.length_a   1.000
_cell.length_b   1.000
_cell.length_c   1.000
_cell.angle_alpha   90.00
_cell.angle_beta   90.00
_cell.angle_gamma   90.00
#
_symmetry.space_group_name_H-M   'P 1'
#
loop_
_entity.id
_entity.type
_entity.pdbx_description
1 polymer ?
#
loop_
_entity_poly.entity_id
_entity_poly.type
_entity_poly.pdbx_seq_one_letter_code
_entity_poly.pdbx_strand_id
1 'polypeptide(L)'
;MVSQARHLMGMVALLLAASQLALADKTPSVPLLPAYQQECAACHIAYPPGMLPAASWQRLMGSLQNHYGTDASLDAATVKQLSVWLNTHAGTHKRVSAPPPDDR
;
A
#
# COMPACT_ATOMS: atom_id res chain seq x y z
N MET A 1 -3.82 54.82 -1.08
CA MET A 1 -4.79 53.94 -0.40
C MET A 1 -5.25 52.78 -1.28
N VAL A 2 -5.64 53.05 -2.55
CA VAL A 2 -6.12 51.95 -3.47
C VAL A 2 -5.04 50.93 -3.82
N SER A 3 -3.76 51.33 -3.89
CA SER A 3 -2.63 50.42 -4.24
C SER A 3 -2.34 49.39 -3.14
N GLN A 4 -2.40 49.78 -1.90
CA GLN A 4 -2.13 48.85 -0.77
C GLN A 4 -3.23 47.79 -0.61
N ALA A 5 -4.50 48.16 -0.83
CA ALA A 5 -5.60 47.21 -0.79
C ALA A 5 -5.49 46.13 -1.87
N ARG A 6 -4.99 46.49 -3.06
CA ARG A 6 -4.77 45.52 -4.17
C ARG A 6 -3.66 44.52 -3.85
N HIS A 7 -2.58 44.95 -3.18
CA HIS A 7 -1.49 44.05 -2.77
C HIS A 7 -1.91 43.08 -1.65
N LEU A 8 -2.71 43.58 -0.68
CA LEU A 8 -3.27 42.75 0.40
C LEU A 8 -4.23 41.69 -0.15
N MET A 9 -5.10 42.04 -1.09
CA MET A 9 -5.99 41.06 -1.72
C MET A 9 -5.22 40.01 -2.54
N GLY A 10 -4.14 40.40 -3.24
CA GLY A 10 -3.29 39.48 -3.97
C GLY A 10 -2.56 38.48 -3.06
N MET A 11 -2.04 38.95 -1.90
CA MET A 11 -1.37 38.10 -0.92
C MET A 11 -2.34 37.12 -0.23
N VAL A 12 -3.55 37.56 0.11
CA VAL A 12 -4.57 36.67 0.69
C VAL A 12 -5.02 35.60 -0.29
N ALA A 13 -5.20 35.95 -1.57
CA ALA A 13 -5.54 34.98 -2.61
C ALA A 13 -4.43 33.94 -2.82
N LEU A 14 -3.15 34.34 -2.75
CA LEU A 14 -2.00 33.45 -2.90
C LEU A 14 -1.90 32.46 -1.70
N LEU A 15 -2.15 32.94 -0.49
CA LEU A 15 -2.13 32.11 0.72
C LEU A 15 -3.28 31.09 0.74
N LEU A 16 -4.47 31.46 0.24
CA LEU A 16 -5.61 30.53 0.12
C LEU A 16 -5.36 29.44 -0.94
N ALA A 17 -4.69 29.78 -2.04
CA ALA A 17 -4.34 28.80 -3.07
C ALA A 17 -3.29 27.77 -2.58
N ALA A 18 -2.34 28.19 -1.75
CA ALA A 18 -1.34 27.29 -1.16
C ALA A 18 -1.94 26.29 -0.16
N SER A 19 -3.04 26.64 0.51
CA SER A 19 -3.70 25.75 1.47
C SER A 19 -4.46 24.58 0.84
N GLN A 20 -4.74 24.64 -0.45
CA GLN A 20 -5.48 23.56 -1.15
C GLN A 20 -4.58 22.41 -1.61
N LEU A 21 -3.27 22.61 -1.66
CA LEU A 21 -2.32 21.56 -2.06
C LEU A 21 -2.08 20.51 -0.96
N ALA A 22 -2.46 20.78 0.27
CA ALA A 22 -2.27 19.87 1.41
C ALA A 22 -3.39 18.84 1.61
N LEU A 23 -4.45 18.85 0.79
CA LEU A 23 -5.61 17.95 0.92
C LEU A 23 -5.61 16.79 -0.08
N ALA A 24 -4.55 16.62 -0.87
CA ALA A 24 -4.57 15.79 -2.07
C ALA A 24 -3.95 14.39 -1.89
N ASP A 25 -3.88 13.79 -0.70
CA ASP A 25 -3.37 12.41 -0.64
C ASP A 25 -3.90 11.61 0.55
N LYS A 26 -5.21 11.37 0.55
CA LYS A 26 -5.77 10.25 1.29
C LYS A 26 -6.22 9.19 0.29
N THR A 27 -5.26 8.44 -0.22
CA THR A 27 -5.59 7.17 -0.87
C THR A 27 -6.34 6.33 0.16
N PRO A 28 -7.58 5.89 -0.11
CA PRO A 28 -8.31 5.06 0.83
C PRO A 28 -7.48 3.81 1.13
N SER A 29 -7.08 3.62 2.37
CA SER A 29 -6.39 2.39 2.77
C SER A 29 -7.38 1.23 2.69
N VAL A 30 -7.02 0.17 2.00
CA VAL A 30 -7.79 -1.08 1.99
C VAL A 30 -7.79 -1.64 3.41
N PRO A 31 -8.95 -1.88 4.04
CA PRO A 31 -8.99 -2.52 5.34
C PRO A 31 -8.33 -3.90 5.26
N LEU A 32 -7.44 -4.21 6.19
CA LEU A 32 -6.78 -5.50 6.21
C LEU A 32 -7.78 -6.63 6.52
N LEU A 33 -7.70 -7.71 5.75
CA LEU A 33 -8.45 -8.91 6.02
C LEU A 33 -8.03 -9.46 7.41
N PRO A 34 -8.97 -9.79 8.32
CA PRO A 34 -8.61 -10.29 9.65
C PRO A 34 -7.65 -11.49 9.62
N ALA A 35 -7.88 -12.46 8.73
CA ALA A 35 -6.98 -13.60 8.56
C ALA A 35 -5.57 -13.18 8.12
N TYR A 36 -5.44 -12.20 7.23
CA TYR A 36 -4.15 -11.66 6.81
C TYR A 36 -3.41 -11.01 7.99
N GLN A 37 -4.11 -10.20 8.75
CA GLN A 37 -3.54 -9.56 9.92
C GLN A 37 -3.11 -10.58 10.97
N GLN A 38 -3.96 -11.57 11.25
CA GLN A 38 -3.67 -12.62 12.23
C GLN A 38 -2.43 -13.43 11.85
N GLU A 39 -2.34 -13.90 10.62
CA GLU A 39 -1.26 -14.81 10.20
C GLU A 39 0.05 -14.06 9.87
N CYS A 40 -0.04 -12.90 9.24
CA CYS A 40 1.16 -12.19 8.78
C CYS A 40 1.72 -11.21 9.82
N ALA A 41 0.90 -10.66 10.70
CA ALA A 41 1.37 -9.76 11.76
C ALA A 41 1.89 -10.49 13.00
N ALA A 42 1.90 -11.82 13.02
CA ALA A 42 2.42 -12.60 14.14
C ALA A 42 3.93 -12.42 14.35
N CYS A 43 4.69 -12.16 13.29
CA CYS A 43 6.15 -12.03 13.33
C CYS A 43 6.65 -10.63 12.97
N HIS A 44 5.95 -9.93 12.08
CA HIS A 44 6.30 -8.58 11.65
C HIS A 44 5.06 -7.81 11.21
N ILE A 45 5.20 -6.55 10.87
CA ILE A 45 4.08 -5.75 10.38
C ILE A 45 3.44 -6.39 9.13
N ALA A 46 2.11 -6.46 9.13
CA ALA A 46 1.34 -6.87 7.94
C ALA A 46 1.35 -5.73 6.91
N TYR A 47 2.14 -5.87 5.86
CA TYR A 47 2.27 -4.86 4.83
C TYR A 47 0.97 -4.67 4.04
N PRO A 48 0.62 -3.43 3.67
CA PRO A 48 -0.52 -3.20 2.78
C PRO A 48 -0.37 -3.98 1.45
N PRO A 49 -1.42 -4.65 0.96
CA PRO A 49 -1.32 -5.47 -0.24
C PRO A 49 -0.91 -4.69 -1.50
N GLY A 50 -1.22 -3.39 -1.55
CA GLY A 50 -0.82 -2.51 -2.64
C GLY A 50 0.68 -2.24 -2.75
N MET A 51 1.49 -2.67 -1.79
CA MET A 51 2.95 -2.48 -1.82
C MET A 51 3.66 -3.43 -2.79
N LEU A 52 3.04 -4.55 -3.16
CA LEU A 52 3.61 -5.50 -4.11
C LEU A 52 2.65 -5.77 -5.27
N PRO A 53 3.19 -6.07 -6.46
CA PRO A 53 2.36 -6.53 -7.57
C PRO A 53 1.82 -7.94 -7.33
N ALA A 54 0.75 -8.31 -8.02
CA ALA A 54 0.10 -9.61 -7.86
C ALA A 54 1.07 -10.80 -8.04
N ALA A 55 1.96 -10.74 -9.02
CA ALA A 55 2.95 -11.79 -9.27
C ALA A 55 3.91 -12.00 -8.08
N SER A 56 4.26 -10.94 -7.37
CA SER A 56 5.11 -11.04 -6.17
C SER A 56 4.36 -11.68 -5.00
N TRP A 57 3.12 -11.31 -4.79
CA TRP A 57 2.27 -11.96 -3.79
C TRP A 57 2.07 -13.45 -4.08
N GLN A 58 1.84 -13.82 -5.35
CA GLN A 58 1.70 -15.22 -5.76
C GLN A 58 2.95 -16.05 -5.45
N ARG A 59 4.13 -15.52 -5.75
CA ARG A 59 5.39 -16.21 -5.42
C ARG A 59 5.57 -16.36 -3.90
N LEU A 60 5.31 -15.29 -3.15
CA LEU A 60 5.41 -15.30 -1.72
C LEU A 60 4.47 -16.33 -1.09
N MET A 61 3.22 -16.35 -1.48
CA MET A 61 2.22 -17.31 -1.00
C MET A 61 2.50 -18.75 -1.43
N GLY A 62 3.19 -18.95 -2.55
CA GLY A 62 3.63 -20.27 -3.02
C GLY A 62 4.86 -20.83 -2.32
N SER A 63 5.54 -20.06 -1.48
CA SER A 63 6.80 -20.44 -0.83
C SER A 63 6.85 -20.15 0.67
N LEU A 64 5.71 -20.19 1.34
CA LEU A 64 5.62 -19.89 2.78
C LEU A 64 6.44 -20.84 3.65
N GLN A 65 6.67 -22.09 3.22
CA GLN A 65 7.53 -23.03 3.91
C GLN A 65 9.00 -22.57 3.99
N ASN A 66 9.39 -21.63 3.17
CA ASN A 66 10.73 -21.00 3.19
C ASN A 66 10.61 -19.48 3.07
N HIS A 67 9.90 -18.88 4.01
CA HIS A 67 9.68 -17.44 4.04
C HIS A 67 10.89 -16.76 4.68
N TYR A 68 11.85 -16.34 3.85
CA TYR A 68 13.11 -15.71 4.30
C TYR A 68 13.82 -16.51 5.40
N GLY A 69 13.91 -17.83 5.23
CA GLY A 69 14.57 -18.74 6.17
C GLY A 69 13.67 -19.21 7.31
N THR A 70 12.41 -18.83 7.35
CA THR A 70 11.44 -19.23 8.37
C THR A 70 10.29 -20.01 7.75
N ASP A 71 9.84 -21.06 8.41
CA ASP A 71 8.62 -21.76 8.01
C ASP A 71 7.39 -20.98 8.49
N ALA A 72 6.71 -20.34 7.54
CA ALA A 72 5.46 -19.62 7.74
C ALA A 72 4.27 -20.36 7.09
N SER A 73 4.35 -21.67 6.98
CA SER A 73 3.31 -22.50 6.36
C SER A 73 1.95 -22.30 7.03
N LEU A 74 0.91 -22.29 6.20
CA LEU A 74 -0.48 -22.20 6.61
C LEU A 74 -1.25 -23.38 5.99
N ASP A 75 -2.44 -23.66 6.51
CA ASP A 75 -3.33 -24.63 5.88
C ASP A 75 -3.79 -24.17 4.48
N ALA A 76 -4.16 -25.13 3.64
CA ALA A 76 -4.49 -24.86 2.24
C ALA A 76 -5.69 -23.92 2.06
N ALA A 77 -6.68 -23.97 2.94
CA ALA A 77 -7.85 -23.08 2.88
C ALA A 77 -7.46 -21.63 3.18
N THR A 78 -6.65 -21.42 4.19
CA THR A 78 -6.12 -20.09 4.55
C THR A 78 -5.21 -19.53 3.45
N VAL A 79 -4.31 -20.35 2.90
CA VAL A 79 -3.47 -19.95 1.75
C VAL A 79 -4.32 -19.49 0.58
N LYS A 80 -5.37 -20.25 0.23
CA LYS A 80 -6.28 -19.89 -0.86
C LYS A 80 -7.01 -18.56 -0.58
N GLN A 81 -7.56 -18.38 0.61
CA GLN A 81 -8.26 -17.16 1.01
C GLN A 81 -7.34 -15.94 0.91
N LEU A 82 -6.16 -16.02 1.49
CA LEU A 82 -5.17 -14.95 1.49
C LEU A 82 -4.67 -14.64 0.07
N SER A 83 -4.38 -15.66 -0.73
CA SER A 83 -3.91 -15.49 -2.11
C SER A 83 -4.92 -14.75 -2.98
N VAL A 84 -6.22 -15.08 -2.88
CA VAL A 84 -7.28 -14.38 -3.61
C VAL A 84 -7.37 -12.93 -3.17
N TRP A 85 -7.38 -12.67 -1.87
CA TRP A 85 -7.47 -11.31 -1.34
C TRP A 85 -6.25 -10.45 -1.70
N LEU A 86 -5.04 -10.97 -1.54
CA LEU A 86 -3.81 -10.28 -1.92
C LEU A 86 -3.75 -9.98 -3.41
N ASN A 87 -4.15 -10.93 -4.26
CA ASN A 87 -4.20 -10.73 -5.70
C ASN A 87 -5.18 -9.63 -6.11
N THR A 88 -6.34 -9.57 -5.44
CA THR A 88 -7.37 -8.56 -5.71
C THR A 88 -6.93 -7.15 -5.30
N HIS A 89 -6.14 -7.03 -4.24
CA HIS A 89 -5.71 -5.75 -3.68
C HIS A 89 -4.24 -5.40 -3.96
N ALA A 90 -3.57 -6.18 -4.81
CA ALA A 90 -2.18 -5.96 -5.21
C ALA A 90 -1.98 -4.60 -5.86
N GLY A 91 -0.75 -4.09 -5.81
CA GLY A 91 -0.38 -2.83 -6.44
C GLY A 91 -0.42 -2.90 -7.96
N THR A 92 -0.90 -1.83 -8.57
CA THR A 92 -1.02 -1.68 -10.04
C THR A 92 -0.16 -0.55 -10.60
N HIS A 93 0.52 0.21 -9.74
CA HIS A 93 1.41 1.28 -10.16
C HIS A 93 2.66 0.75 -10.85
N LYS A 94 3.24 1.51 -11.76
CA LYS A 94 4.47 1.13 -12.48
C LYS A 94 5.61 0.72 -11.56
N ARG A 95 5.71 1.32 -10.36
CA ARG A 95 6.76 1.00 -9.37
C ARG A 95 6.62 -0.38 -8.75
N VAL A 96 5.43 -0.93 -8.70
CA VAL A 96 5.12 -2.23 -8.09
C VAL A 96 4.59 -3.24 -9.08
N SER A 97 4.51 -2.91 -10.37
CA SER A 97 4.02 -3.81 -11.40
C SER A 97 5.03 -4.89 -11.79
N ALA A 98 6.31 -4.62 -11.62
CA ALA A 98 7.36 -5.59 -11.88
C ALA A 98 7.56 -6.50 -10.65
N PRO A 99 7.67 -7.82 -10.83
CA PRO A 99 8.04 -8.72 -9.75
C PRO A 99 9.47 -8.41 -9.26
N PRO A 100 9.78 -8.61 -7.97
CA PRO A 100 11.15 -8.49 -7.50
C PRO A 100 12.06 -9.51 -8.18
N PRO A 101 13.36 -9.25 -8.27
CA PRO A 101 14.32 -10.21 -8.83
C PRO A 101 14.33 -11.52 -8.03
N ASP A 102 14.71 -12.61 -8.71
CA ASP A 102 14.77 -13.96 -8.14
C ASP A 102 16.15 -14.28 -7.53
N ASP A 103 16.70 -13.34 -6.83
CA ASP A 103 18.04 -13.40 -6.23
C ASP A 103 18.05 -13.87 -4.76
N ARG A 104 17.08 -14.65 -4.39
CA ARG A 104 16.92 -15.17 -3.02
C ARG A 104 17.47 -16.57 -2.88
#